data_42104a0c986db61455e468b72a1515d2
#
_entry.id   42104a0c986db61455e468b72a1515d2
#
_cell.length_a   1.000
_cell.length_b   1.000
_cell.length_c   1.000
_cell.angle_alpha   90.00
_cell.angle_beta   90.00
_cell.angle_gamma   90.00
#
_symmetry.space_group_name_H-M   'P 1'
#
loop_
_entity.id
_entity.type
_entity.pdbx_description
1 polymer ?
#
loop_
_entity_poly.entity_id
_entity_poly.type
_entity_poly.pdbx_seq_one_letter_code
_entity_poly.pdbx_strand_id
1 'polypeptide(L)' 'VIRCPRCDQGWVVRARVPGETETFLLCHECDTVWVDREPHAGPPFLILEQYLAKFGLDGLWSNIELLEEAPSQ' A
#
# COMPACT_ATOMS: atom_id res chain seq x y z
N VAL A 1 4.31 4.90 -13.81
CA VAL A 1 4.47 5.07 -12.37
C VAL A 1 3.32 5.91 -11.83
N ILE A 2 2.73 5.48 -10.73
CA ILE A 2 1.64 6.21 -10.10
C ILE A 2 2.20 7.00 -8.93
N ARG A 3 2.02 8.30 -8.97
CA ARG A 3 2.46 9.15 -7.88
C ARG A 3 1.39 9.18 -6.80
N CYS A 4 1.81 9.16 -5.55
CA CYS A 4 0.87 9.15 -4.44
C CYS A 4 0.09 10.47 -4.41
N PRO A 5 -1.24 10.41 -4.42
CA PRO A 5 -2.03 11.65 -4.40
C PRO A 5 -2.09 12.31 -3.03
N ARG A 6 -1.66 11.61 -1.97
CA ARG A 6 -1.71 12.22 -0.65
C ARG A 6 -0.45 13.01 -0.34
N CYS A 7 0.71 12.39 -0.50
CA CYS A 7 1.95 13.09 -0.15
C CYS A 7 2.61 13.71 -1.36
N ASP A 8 2.22 13.28 -2.55
CA ASP A 8 2.71 13.82 -3.81
C ASP A 8 4.23 13.72 -3.94
N GLN A 9 4.84 12.78 -3.22
CA GLN A 9 6.27 12.60 -3.28
C GLN A 9 6.68 11.16 -3.43
N GLY A 10 5.80 10.21 -3.16
CA GLY A 10 6.13 8.81 -3.24
C GLY A 10 5.46 8.15 -4.42
N TRP A 11 5.84 6.90 -4.64
CA TRP A 11 5.27 6.09 -5.70
C TRP A 11 4.36 5.05 -5.08
N VAL A 12 3.30 4.70 -5.80
CA VAL A 12 2.38 3.66 -5.37
C VAL A 12 2.85 2.33 -5.96
N VAL A 13 2.96 1.32 -5.11
CA VAL A 13 3.38 -0.02 -5.53
C VAL A 13 2.30 -1.00 -5.15
N ARG A 14 2.34 -2.19 -5.76
CA ARG A 14 1.41 -3.25 -5.44
C ARG A 14 2.06 -4.23 -4.48
N ALA A 15 1.33 -4.64 -3.46
CA ALA A 15 1.86 -5.52 -2.44
C ALA A 15 0.79 -6.46 -1.92
N ARG A 16 1.21 -7.43 -1.14
CA ARG A 16 0.28 -8.32 -0.46
C ARG A 16 0.95 -8.84 0.81
N VAL A 17 0.13 -9.35 1.71
CA VAL A 17 0.64 -10.03 2.89
C VAL A 17 0.98 -11.45 2.47
N PRO A 18 2.19 -11.96 2.77
CA PRO A 18 2.54 -13.32 2.38
C PRO A 18 1.52 -14.31 2.92
N GLY A 19 1.07 -15.20 2.06
CA GLY A 19 0.06 -16.17 2.42
C GLY A 19 -1.36 -15.74 2.12
N GLU A 20 -1.56 -14.48 1.79
CA GLU A 20 -2.88 -13.98 1.44
C GLU A 20 -2.96 -13.82 -0.07
N THR A 21 -4.19 -13.89 -0.58
CA THR A 21 -4.38 -13.72 -2.01
C THR A 21 -4.75 -12.30 -2.38
N GLU A 22 -5.20 -11.51 -1.41
CA GLU A 22 -5.63 -10.15 -1.67
C GLU A 22 -4.44 -9.24 -1.83
N THR A 23 -4.46 -8.39 -2.83
CA THR A 23 -3.40 -7.41 -3.02
C THR A 23 -3.92 -6.02 -2.67
N PHE A 24 -3.00 -5.11 -2.47
CA PHE A 24 -3.36 -3.74 -2.16
C PHE A 24 -2.31 -2.81 -2.76
N LEU A 25 -2.65 -1.54 -2.86
CA LEU A 25 -1.73 -0.52 -3.33
C LEU A 25 -1.19 0.23 -2.13
N LEU A 26 0.07 0.62 -2.21
CA LEU A 26 0.77 1.17 -1.06
C LEU A 26 1.74 2.24 -1.52
N CYS A 27 1.70 3.40 -0.87
CA CYS A 27 2.68 4.45 -1.12
C CYS A 27 3.92 4.17 -0.30
N HIS A 28 5.08 4.20 -0.94
CA HIS A 28 6.30 3.85 -0.23
C HIS A 28 6.87 5.01 0.59
N GLU A 29 6.23 6.17 0.53
CA GLU A 29 6.68 7.31 1.35
C GLU A 29 5.81 7.50 2.56
N CYS A 30 4.50 7.57 2.39
CA CYS A 30 3.62 7.86 3.51
C CYS A 30 2.87 6.64 4.00
N ASP A 31 3.13 5.46 3.44
CA ASP A 31 2.56 4.19 3.89
C ASP A 31 1.03 4.16 3.77
N THR A 32 0.46 4.97 2.90
CA THR A 32 -0.98 4.93 2.69
C THR A 32 -1.34 3.68 1.88
N VAL A 33 -2.39 3.00 2.32
CA VAL A 33 -2.85 1.76 1.70
C VAL A 33 -4.24 1.98 1.12
N TRP A 34 -4.45 1.52 -0.11
CA TRP A 34 -5.75 1.54 -0.76
C TRP A 34 -6.12 0.09 -1.07
N VAL A 35 -7.19 -0.39 -0.43
CA VAL A 35 -7.67 -1.75 -0.64
C VAL A 35 -8.88 -1.68 -1.56
N ASP A 36 -8.80 -2.39 -2.67
CA ASP A 36 -9.91 -2.48 -3.62
C ASP A 36 -10.32 -1.12 -4.18
N ARG A 37 -9.36 -0.22 -4.32
CA ARG A 37 -9.70 1.07 -4.88
C ARG A 37 -8.44 1.71 -5.42
N GLU A 38 -8.65 2.68 -6.28
CA GLU A 38 -7.54 3.40 -6.85
C GLU A 38 -7.04 4.44 -5.87
N PRO A 39 -5.77 4.79 -5.95
CA PRO A 39 -5.24 5.81 -5.05
C PRO A 39 -5.95 7.14 -5.21
N HIS A 40 -6.27 7.76 -4.11
CA HIS A 40 -6.80 9.11 -4.15
C HIS A 40 -6.47 9.80 -2.83
N ALA A 41 -6.56 11.12 -2.84
CA ALA A 41 -6.04 11.92 -1.73
C ALA A 41 -6.89 11.85 -0.48
N GLY A 42 -8.17 11.57 -0.61
CA GLY A 42 -9.08 11.62 0.52
C GLY A 42 -9.43 10.26 1.07
N PRO A 43 -10.06 10.24 2.24
CA PRO A 43 -10.50 8.98 2.82
C PRO A 43 -11.62 8.37 1.98
N PRO A 44 -11.89 7.07 2.18
CA PRO A 44 -11.24 6.22 3.17
C PRO A 44 -9.95 5.63 2.66
N PHE A 45 -8.97 5.56 3.55
CA PHE A 45 -7.73 4.88 3.28
C PHE A 45 -7.19 4.37 4.61
N LEU A 46 -6.20 3.50 4.53
CA LEU A 46 -5.56 2.98 5.73
C LEU A 46 -4.08 3.30 5.65
N ILE A 47 -3.43 3.30 6.80
CA ILE A 47 -1.98 3.33 6.87
C ILE A 47 -1.52 1.88 6.99
N LEU A 48 -0.32 1.59 6.51
CA LEU A 48 0.18 0.22 6.49
C LEU A 48 0.07 -0.45 7.86
N GLU A 49 0.38 0.29 8.92
CA GLU A 49 0.30 -0.26 10.26
C GLU A 49 -1.12 -0.70 10.58
N GLN A 50 -2.10 0.11 10.19
CA GLN A 50 -3.50 -0.22 10.44
C GLN A 50 -3.93 -1.43 9.62
N TYR A 51 -3.48 -1.50 8.39
CA TYR A 51 -3.86 -2.61 7.52
C TYR A 51 -3.27 -3.92 8.04
N LEU A 52 -2.00 -3.90 8.40
CA LEU A 52 -1.34 -5.11 8.87
C LEU A 52 -1.86 -5.55 10.24
N ALA A 53 -2.36 -4.62 11.04
CA ALA A 53 -2.90 -4.99 12.33
C ALA A 53 -4.10 -5.94 12.18
N LYS A 54 -4.79 -5.88 11.06
CA LYS A 54 -5.90 -6.82 10.83
C LYS A 54 -5.42 -8.25 10.74
N PHE A 55 -4.15 -8.47 10.44
CA PHE A 55 -3.57 -9.80 10.33
C PHE A 55 -2.70 -10.13 11.53
N GLY A 56 -2.70 -9.26 12.54
CA GLY A 56 -1.87 -9.50 13.71
C GLY A 56 -0.41 -9.25 13.47
N LEU A 57 -0.09 -8.42 12.48
CA LEU A 57 1.29 -8.13 12.12
C LEU A 57 1.65 -6.70 12.45
N ASP A 58 2.93 -6.47 12.70
CA ASP A 58 3.43 -5.11 12.87
C ASP A 58 3.43 -4.42 11.51
N GLY A 59 3.40 -3.10 11.55
CA GLY A 59 3.37 -2.32 10.32
C GLY A 59 4.73 -2.14 9.70
N LEU A 60 5.43 -3.23 9.50
CA LEU A 60 6.76 -3.21 8.91
C LEU A 60 6.72 -3.68 7.48
N TRP A 61 7.53 -3.05 6.64
CA TRP A 61 7.60 -3.46 5.25
C TRP A 61 8.09 -4.89 5.09
N SER A 62 8.85 -5.40 6.06
CA SER A 62 9.30 -6.78 6.00
C SER A 62 8.16 -7.78 6.15
N ASN A 63 6.99 -7.32 6.57
CA ASN A 63 5.82 -8.19 6.71
C ASN A 63 4.95 -8.21 5.46
N ILE A 64 5.40 -7.60 4.38
CA ILE A 64 4.63 -7.62 3.14
C ILE A 64 5.53 -8.06 2.01
N GLU A 65 4.90 -8.46 0.91
CA GLU A 65 5.60 -8.90 -0.27
C GLU A 65 5.26 -7.92 -1.39
N LEU A 66 6.28 -7.29 -1.96
CA LEU A 66 6.06 -6.40 -3.10
C LEU A 66 5.95 -7.25 -4.34
N LEU A 67 4.84 -7.10 -5.06
CA LEU A 67 4.58 -7.94 -6.22
C LEU A 67 5.25 -7.39 -7.46
N GLU A 68 5.03 -6.11 -7.70
CA GLU A 68 5.73 -5.47 -8.78
C GLU A 68 5.64 -4.00 -8.52
N GLU A 69 6.56 -3.28 -9.08
CA GLU A 69 6.53 -1.88 -8.89
C GLU A 69 5.34 -1.30 -9.57
N ALA A 70 4.97 -0.13 -9.16
CA ALA A 70 3.92 0.57 -9.82
C ALA A 70 4.23 0.56 -11.30
N PRO A 71 3.23 0.39 -12.12
CA PRO A 71 3.45 0.29 -13.56
C PRO A 71 4.21 1.50 -14.01
N SER A 72 5.30 1.24 -14.57
CA SER A 72 6.05 2.30 -15.04
C SER A 72 5.53 2.71 -16.27
N GLN A 73 5.42 3.53 -16.46
CA GLN A 73 5.12 3.82 -17.57
C GLN A 73 5.35 3.71 -18.52
#